data_60b4782d6add3d305a6616b5452203b3
#
_entry.id   60b4782d6add3d305a6616b5452203b3
#
_cell.length_a   1.000
_cell.length_b   1.000
_cell.length_c   1.000
_cell.angle_alpha   90.00
_cell.angle_beta   90.00
_cell.angle_gamma   90.00
#
_symmetry.space_group_name_H-M   'P 1'
#
loop_
_entity.id
_entity.type
_entity.pdbx_description
1 polymer ?
#
loop_
_entity_poly.entity_id
_entity_poly.type
_entity_poly.pdbx_seq_one_letter_code
_entity_poly.pdbx_strand_id
1 'polypeptide(L)'
;MTQTTEVTDMLSTLRAIPGLRRAWPATRDSGPASVSIECVDGQGRLRAGHVTMGGAPDLLPYASDPALPTLSTQLTGRLVVHRAGRRAVVMEASRVRKMVRPHKAASLVRAHTTAASVLQVTGLRMPRILGNGDDVVDLELLPGRSLDELGDAGLPGWQRFTEAWSRLGEREADLPVHGPRQEAEVLRRWLASARRYGVIDHQDLLHEQVVDTCLS
;
A
#
# COMPACT_ATOMS: atom_id res chain seq x y z
N MET A 1 32.91 28.10 -14.03
CA MET A 1 31.56 27.52 -14.23
C MET A 1 31.40 26.35 -13.28
N THR A 2 30.75 26.58 -12.15
CA THR A 2 30.51 25.55 -11.14
C THR A 2 29.28 24.78 -11.58
N GLN A 3 29.45 23.53 -12.05
CA GLN A 3 28.34 22.63 -12.30
C GLN A 3 27.73 22.34 -10.94
N THR A 4 26.56 22.89 -10.69
CA THR A 4 25.70 22.47 -9.58
C THR A 4 25.25 21.04 -9.94
N THR A 5 25.84 20.05 -9.26
CA THR A 5 25.38 18.67 -9.37
C THR A 5 23.97 18.65 -8.77
N GLU A 6 22.94 18.60 -9.61
CA GLU A 6 21.57 18.40 -9.16
C GLU A 6 21.55 17.12 -8.32
N VAL A 7 21.27 17.25 -7.06
CA VAL A 7 21.04 16.10 -6.16
C VAL A 7 19.77 15.44 -6.67
N THR A 8 19.93 14.37 -7.43
CA THR A 8 18.80 13.57 -7.90
C THR A 8 18.24 12.80 -6.69
N ASP A 9 17.09 13.20 -6.22
CA ASP A 9 16.35 12.48 -5.19
C ASP A 9 15.30 11.54 -5.81
N MET A 10 14.72 10.66 -5.00
CA MET A 10 13.71 9.73 -5.46
C MET A 10 12.41 10.44 -5.88
N LEU A 11 12.05 11.54 -5.24
CA LEU A 11 10.83 12.28 -5.58
C LEU A 11 10.94 12.93 -6.96
N SER A 12 12.10 13.49 -7.29
CA SER A 12 12.39 14.04 -8.63
C SER A 12 12.31 12.93 -9.69
N THR A 13 12.90 11.76 -9.41
CA THR A 13 12.78 10.58 -10.28
C THR A 13 11.33 10.18 -10.51
N LEU A 14 10.52 10.12 -9.44
CA LEU A 14 9.11 9.71 -9.52
C LEU A 14 8.26 10.73 -10.27
N ARG A 15 8.49 12.03 -10.07
CA ARG A 15 7.76 13.10 -10.78
C ARG A 15 7.98 13.07 -12.28
N ALA A 16 9.12 12.56 -12.74
CA ALA A 16 9.43 12.43 -14.15
C ALA A 16 8.75 11.23 -14.84
N ILE A 17 8.08 10.32 -14.09
CA ILE A 17 7.42 9.13 -14.66
C ILE A 17 6.02 9.49 -15.18
N PRO A 18 5.76 9.40 -16.49
CA PRO A 18 4.43 9.66 -17.05
C PRO A 18 3.40 8.67 -16.49
N GLY A 19 2.21 9.18 -16.14
CA GLY A 19 1.11 8.35 -15.67
C GLY A 19 1.33 7.66 -14.33
N LEU A 20 2.33 8.07 -13.54
CA LEU A 20 2.56 7.53 -12.20
C LEU A 20 1.30 7.71 -11.34
N ARG A 21 0.85 6.63 -10.72
CA ARG A 21 -0.29 6.65 -9.79
C ARG A 21 0.12 6.42 -8.35
N ARG A 22 1.01 5.47 -8.14
CA ARG A 22 1.46 5.05 -6.79
C ARG A 22 2.92 4.62 -6.82
N ALA A 23 3.59 4.85 -5.71
CA ALA A 23 4.94 4.34 -5.46
C ALA A 23 5.01 3.79 -4.03
N TRP A 24 5.75 2.71 -3.85
CA TRP A 24 5.95 2.07 -2.56
C TRP A 24 7.43 1.79 -2.34
N PRO A 25 7.99 2.16 -1.19
CA PRO A 25 9.36 1.83 -0.84
C PRO A 25 9.62 0.32 -0.98
N ALA A 26 10.79 -0.04 -1.49
CA ALA A 26 11.23 -1.42 -1.47
C ALA A 26 11.51 -1.85 -0.02
N THR A 27 11.17 -3.11 0.30
CA THR A 27 11.38 -3.66 1.64
C THR A 27 12.79 -4.22 1.88
N ARG A 28 13.69 -4.10 0.90
CA ARG A 28 15.08 -4.55 1.03
C ARG A 28 15.95 -3.39 1.48
N ASP A 29 16.69 -3.60 2.56
CA ASP A 29 17.61 -2.61 3.11
C ASP A 29 18.97 -2.59 2.41
N SER A 30 19.24 -3.56 1.53
CA SER A 30 20.49 -3.68 0.77
C SER A 30 20.31 -3.34 -0.71
N GLY A 31 21.30 -2.68 -1.29
CA GLY A 31 21.32 -2.26 -2.71
C GLY A 31 20.87 -0.81 -2.93
N PRO A 32 20.84 -0.35 -4.19
CA PRO A 32 20.43 1.02 -4.53
C PRO A 32 18.98 1.29 -4.12
N ALA A 33 18.69 2.55 -3.77
CA ALA A 33 17.35 2.98 -3.44
C ALA A 33 16.40 2.71 -4.61
N SER A 34 15.40 1.87 -4.38
CA SER A 34 14.41 1.50 -5.39
C SER A 34 13.01 1.49 -4.82
N VAL A 35 12.03 1.78 -5.66
CA VAL A 35 10.61 1.74 -5.29
C VAL A 35 9.85 0.86 -6.28
N SER A 36 8.81 0.16 -5.78
CA SER A 36 7.80 -0.40 -6.66
C SER A 36 6.88 0.73 -7.12
N ILE A 37 6.57 0.77 -8.40
CA ILE A 37 5.70 1.79 -9.00
C ILE A 37 4.50 1.16 -9.68
N GLU A 38 3.44 1.95 -9.76
CA GLU A 38 2.23 1.67 -10.52
C GLU A 38 1.93 2.88 -11.40
N CYS A 39 1.83 2.70 -12.69
CA CYS A 39 1.54 3.77 -13.64
C CYS A 39 0.50 3.34 -14.66
N VAL A 40 -0.11 4.30 -15.32
CA VAL A 40 -1.02 4.09 -16.45
C VAL A 40 -0.25 4.30 -17.74
N ASP A 41 -0.22 3.29 -18.62
CA ASP A 41 0.44 3.40 -19.92
C ASP A 41 -0.39 4.21 -20.94
N GLY A 42 0.20 4.49 -22.11
CA GLY A 42 -0.46 5.25 -23.18
C GLY A 42 -1.75 4.60 -23.73
N GLN A 43 -2.06 3.36 -23.34
CA GLN A 43 -3.30 2.66 -23.68
C GLN A 43 -4.32 2.66 -22.52
N GLY A 44 -4.06 3.43 -21.46
CA GLY A 44 -4.91 3.50 -20.28
C GLY A 44 -4.83 2.26 -19.36
N ARG A 45 -3.86 1.36 -19.57
CA ARG A 45 -3.72 0.13 -18.79
C ARG A 45 -2.81 0.34 -17.60
N LEU A 46 -3.18 -0.27 -16.47
CA LEU A 46 -2.37 -0.23 -15.27
C LEU A 46 -1.15 -1.16 -15.40
N ARG A 47 0.04 -0.60 -15.27
CA ARG A 47 1.32 -1.29 -15.30
C ARG A 47 2.02 -1.18 -13.96
N ALA A 48 2.70 -2.23 -13.56
CA ALA A 48 3.54 -2.22 -12.37
C ALA A 48 5.01 -2.46 -12.74
N GLY A 49 5.91 -2.02 -11.88
CA GLY A 49 7.34 -2.22 -12.08
C GLY A 49 8.16 -1.68 -10.94
N HIS A 50 9.40 -1.38 -11.25
CA HIS A 50 10.35 -0.81 -10.32
C HIS A 50 11.09 0.36 -10.96
N VAL A 51 11.57 1.28 -10.14
CA VAL A 51 12.49 2.33 -10.54
C VAL A 51 13.55 2.51 -9.47
N THR A 52 14.78 2.71 -9.88
CA THR A 52 15.89 3.14 -9.02
C THR A 52 16.04 4.65 -9.09
N MET A 53 16.61 5.25 -8.06
CA MET A 53 16.86 6.69 -8.03
C MET A 53 17.70 7.12 -9.26
N GLY A 54 17.22 8.10 -10.01
CA GLY A 54 17.83 8.58 -11.25
C GLY A 54 17.72 7.63 -12.45
N GLY A 55 17.08 6.45 -12.30
CA GLY A 55 16.92 5.45 -13.35
C GLY A 55 15.59 5.57 -14.12
N ALA A 56 15.53 4.91 -15.27
CA ALA A 56 14.27 4.72 -15.99
C ALA A 56 13.40 3.64 -15.32
N PRO A 57 12.06 3.73 -15.43
CA PRO A 57 11.16 2.71 -14.92
C PRO A 57 11.29 1.39 -15.70
N ASP A 58 11.45 0.29 -14.98
CA ASP A 58 11.37 -1.08 -15.51
C ASP A 58 9.97 -1.63 -15.25
N LEU A 59 9.13 -1.67 -16.30
CA LEU A 59 7.72 -2.04 -16.22
C LEU A 59 7.48 -3.46 -16.70
N LEU A 60 6.83 -4.26 -15.87
CA LEU A 60 6.33 -5.59 -16.23
C LEU A 60 5.33 -5.49 -17.41
N PRO A 61 5.19 -6.53 -18.24
CA PRO A 61 4.09 -6.61 -19.21
C PRO A 61 2.73 -6.47 -18.53
N TYR A 62 1.75 -5.92 -19.25
CA TYR A 62 0.39 -5.78 -18.71
C TYR A 62 -0.16 -7.13 -18.20
N ALA A 63 -0.76 -7.09 -17.01
CA ALA A 63 -1.35 -8.26 -16.37
C ALA A 63 -0.38 -9.46 -16.21
N SER A 64 0.92 -9.20 -16.14
CA SER A 64 1.93 -10.24 -15.97
C SER A 64 2.84 -9.91 -14.80
N ASP A 65 3.02 -10.87 -13.90
CA ASP A 65 3.96 -10.77 -12.77
C ASP A 65 4.39 -12.18 -12.39
N PRO A 66 5.68 -12.53 -12.55
CA PRO A 66 6.17 -13.87 -12.21
C PRO A 66 5.92 -14.29 -10.76
N ALA A 67 5.80 -13.32 -9.84
CA ALA A 67 5.50 -13.59 -8.43
C ALA A 67 4.00 -13.73 -8.14
N LEU A 68 3.13 -13.46 -9.13
CA LEU A 68 1.67 -13.54 -9.05
C LEU A 68 1.11 -14.35 -10.22
N PRO A 69 1.36 -15.66 -10.28
CA PRO A 69 1.06 -16.49 -11.46
C PRO A 69 -0.41 -16.46 -11.86
N THR A 70 -1.33 -16.37 -10.89
CA THR A 70 -2.77 -16.29 -11.15
C THR A 70 -3.15 -15.01 -11.91
N LEU A 71 -2.36 -13.92 -11.83
CA LEU A 71 -2.69 -12.68 -12.54
C LEU A 71 -2.71 -12.85 -14.06
N SER A 72 -1.75 -13.56 -14.63
CA SER A 72 -1.64 -13.77 -16.08
C SER A 72 -2.67 -14.76 -16.64
N THR A 73 -3.16 -15.67 -15.79
CA THR A 73 -4.07 -16.75 -16.21
C THR A 73 -5.54 -16.47 -15.94
N GLN A 74 -5.85 -15.59 -15.01
CA GLN A 74 -7.22 -15.37 -14.53
C GLN A 74 -7.64 -13.88 -14.49
N LEU A 75 -7.11 -13.05 -15.37
CA LEU A 75 -7.57 -11.67 -15.50
C LEU A 75 -8.91 -11.62 -16.24
N THR A 76 -10.01 -11.53 -15.48
CA THR A 76 -11.39 -11.50 -16.02
C THR A 76 -12.11 -10.16 -15.77
N GLY A 77 -11.39 -9.15 -15.27
CA GLY A 77 -11.94 -7.85 -14.94
C GLY A 77 -10.95 -6.71 -15.09
N ARG A 78 -11.24 -5.59 -14.45
CA ARG A 78 -10.38 -4.42 -14.48
C ARG A 78 -9.30 -4.51 -13.40
N LEU A 79 -8.03 -4.51 -13.79
CA LEU A 79 -6.89 -4.41 -12.88
C LEU A 79 -6.87 -3.00 -12.26
N VAL A 80 -7.02 -2.89 -10.94
CA VAL A 80 -7.15 -1.62 -10.21
C VAL A 80 -5.98 -1.34 -9.27
N VAL A 81 -5.23 -2.39 -8.90
CA VAL A 81 -3.97 -2.27 -8.15
C VAL A 81 -3.02 -3.32 -8.67
N HIS A 82 -1.76 -2.94 -8.91
CA HIS A 82 -0.68 -3.88 -9.18
C HIS A 82 0.60 -3.39 -8.51
N ARG A 83 0.96 -3.98 -7.39
CA ARG A 83 2.26 -3.77 -6.75
C ARG A 83 3.18 -4.92 -7.14
N ALA A 84 4.16 -4.65 -8.00
CA ALA A 84 5.07 -5.64 -8.57
C ALA A 84 5.68 -6.56 -7.49
N GLY A 85 5.63 -7.87 -7.74
CA GLY A 85 6.14 -8.91 -6.86
C GLY A 85 5.42 -9.06 -5.52
N ARG A 86 4.25 -8.41 -5.32
CA ARG A 86 3.56 -8.40 -4.02
C ARG A 86 2.09 -8.76 -4.09
N ARG A 87 1.31 -8.02 -4.87
CA ARG A 87 -0.13 -8.21 -4.97
C ARG A 87 -0.70 -7.53 -6.21
N ALA A 88 -1.82 -8.08 -6.68
CA ALA A 88 -2.70 -7.43 -7.65
C ALA A 88 -4.14 -7.46 -7.14
N VAL A 89 -4.95 -6.49 -7.57
CA VAL A 89 -6.39 -6.45 -7.29
C VAL A 89 -7.14 -6.24 -8.60
N VAL A 90 -8.07 -7.13 -8.87
CA VAL A 90 -8.94 -7.10 -10.04
C VAL A 90 -10.38 -6.89 -9.58
N MET A 91 -11.06 -5.90 -10.14
CA MET A 91 -12.48 -5.68 -9.95
C MET A 91 -13.26 -6.36 -11.07
N GLU A 92 -14.15 -7.25 -10.70
CA GLU A 92 -15.12 -7.91 -11.57
C GLU A 92 -16.54 -7.39 -11.30
N ALA A 93 -17.52 -7.83 -12.05
CA ALA A 93 -18.89 -7.33 -11.93
C ALA A 93 -19.53 -7.60 -10.54
N SER A 94 -19.17 -8.70 -9.88
CA SER A 94 -19.78 -9.13 -8.62
C SER A 94 -18.80 -9.34 -7.47
N ARG A 95 -17.48 -9.27 -7.74
CA ARG A 95 -16.46 -9.52 -6.73
C ARG A 95 -15.20 -8.69 -6.96
N VAL A 96 -14.37 -8.63 -5.91
CA VAL A 96 -13.01 -8.13 -5.96
C VAL A 96 -12.07 -9.31 -5.74
N ARG A 97 -11.23 -9.60 -6.72
CA ARG A 97 -10.22 -10.65 -6.64
C ARG A 97 -8.88 -10.06 -6.23
N LYS A 98 -8.35 -10.51 -5.11
CA LYS A 98 -7.05 -10.10 -4.60
C LYS A 98 -6.06 -11.23 -4.77
N MET A 99 -5.08 -11.01 -5.63
CA MET A 99 -3.98 -11.94 -5.92
C MET A 99 -2.76 -11.56 -5.10
N VAL A 100 -2.11 -12.54 -4.53
CA VAL A 100 -0.92 -12.40 -3.68
C VAL A 100 0.11 -13.45 -4.08
N ARG A 101 1.30 -13.39 -3.53
CA ARG A 101 2.28 -14.46 -3.76
C ARG A 101 1.75 -15.80 -3.26
N PRO A 102 2.16 -16.92 -3.87
CA PRO A 102 1.82 -18.26 -3.39
C PRO A 102 2.01 -18.42 -1.88
N HIS A 103 1.15 -19.19 -1.24
CA HIS A 103 1.08 -19.46 0.21
C HIS A 103 0.77 -18.23 1.10
N LYS A 104 0.41 -17.06 0.52
CA LYS A 104 0.07 -15.86 1.29
C LYS A 104 -1.44 -15.64 1.49
N ALA A 105 -2.29 -16.30 0.70
CA ALA A 105 -3.74 -16.13 0.79
C ALA A 105 -4.29 -16.54 2.16
N ALA A 106 -3.81 -17.65 2.74
CA ALA A 106 -4.26 -18.11 4.06
C ALA A 106 -4.01 -17.08 5.18
N SER A 107 -2.86 -16.39 5.16
CA SER A 107 -2.57 -15.34 6.14
C SER A 107 -3.46 -14.11 5.93
N LEU A 108 -3.76 -13.77 4.68
CA LEU A 108 -4.69 -12.70 4.34
C LEU A 108 -6.12 -13.01 4.80
N VAL A 109 -6.58 -14.24 4.59
CA VAL A 109 -7.89 -14.71 5.05
C VAL A 109 -7.99 -14.61 6.58
N ARG A 110 -7.00 -15.11 7.32
CA ARG A 110 -6.98 -14.99 8.79
C ARG A 110 -7.04 -13.53 9.25
N ALA A 111 -6.20 -12.67 8.71
CA ALA A 111 -6.20 -11.25 9.06
C ALA A 111 -7.55 -10.58 8.76
N HIS A 112 -8.16 -10.92 7.62
CA HIS A 112 -9.47 -10.41 7.23
C HIS A 112 -10.57 -10.87 8.18
N THR A 113 -10.59 -12.15 8.56
CA THR A 113 -11.57 -12.72 9.50
C THR A 113 -11.44 -12.08 10.88
N THR A 114 -10.21 -11.93 11.40
CA THR A 114 -9.96 -11.24 12.67
C THR A 114 -10.45 -9.78 12.61
N ALA A 115 -10.09 -9.04 11.56
CA ALA A 115 -10.53 -7.66 11.40
C ALA A 115 -12.07 -7.57 11.29
N ALA A 116 -12.73 -8.49 10.58
CA ALA A 116 -14.17 -8.51 10.45
C ALA A 116 -14.86 -8.73 11.81
N SER A 117 -14.35 -9.63 12.65
CA SER A 117 -14.91 -9.86 14.00
C SER A 117 -14.77 -8.63 14.90
N VAL A 118 -13.63 -7.95 14.85
CA VAL A 118 -13.40 -6.72 15.62
C VAL A 118 -14.29 -5.57 15.15
N LEU A 119 -14.50 -5.45 13.84
CA LEU A 119 -15.28 -4.35 13.25
C LEU A 119 -16.80 -4.51 13.39
N GLN A 120 -17.33 -5.71 13.63
CA GLN A 120 -18.77 -5.96 13.75
C GLN A 120 -19.48 -5.01 14.71
N VAL A 121 -18.83 -4.65 15.81
CA VAL A 121 -19.40 -3.82 16.88
C VAL A 121 -19.40 -2.32 16.56
N THR A 122 -18.72 -1.91 15.49
CA THR A 122 -18.62 -0.48 15.11
C THR A 122 -19.66 -0.06 14.10
N GLY A 123 -20.36 -1.01 13.49
CA GLY A 123 -21.23 -0.78 12.34
C GLY A 123 -20.47 -0.62 11.02
N LEU A 124 -19.13 -0.73 11.02
CA LEU A 124 -18.34 -0.77 9.79
C LEU A 124 -18.48 -2.14 9.12
N ARG A 125 -18.80 -2.14 7.85
CA ARG A 125 -18.94 -3.36 7.06
C ARG A 125 -17.63 -3.72 6.37
N MET A 126 -17.23 -4.97 6.51
CA MET A 126 -16.17 -5.56 5.70
C MET A 126 -16.76 -6.44 4.58
N PRO A 127 -16.11 -6.51 3.41
CA PRO A 127 -16.53 -7.42 2.35
C PRO A 127 -16.41 -8.87 2.83
N ARG A 128 -17.39 -9.71 2.51
CA ARG A 128 -17.33 -11.14 2.83
C ARG A 128 -16.29 -11.83 1.95
N ILE A 129 -15.60 -12.84 2.49
CA ILE A 129 -14.78 -13.75 1.70
C ILE A 129 -15.74 -14.69 0.95
N LEU A 130 -15.66 -14.70 -0.38
CA LEU A 130 -16.48 -15.55 -1.25
C LEU A 130 -15.76 -16.86 -1.60
N GLY A 131 -14.43 -16.86 -1.54
CA GLY A 131 -13.59 -18.01 -1.80
C GLY A 131 -12.10 -17.65 -1.69
N ASN A 132 -11.26 -18.67 -1.61
CA ASN A 132 -9.82 -18.49 -1.63
C ASN A 132 -9.11 -19.71 -2.21
N GLY A 133 -7.93 -19.47 -2.78
CA GLY A 133 -6.95 -20.48 -3.21
C GLY A 133 -5.63 -20.28 -2.47
N ASP A 134 -4.53 -20.77 -3.04
CA ASP A 134 -3.20 -20.64 -2.47
C ASP A 134 -2.64 -19.21 -2.57
N ASP A 135 -2.95 -18.52 -3.66
CA ASP A 135 -2.45 -17.19 -4.01
C ASP A 135 -3.57 -16.18 -4.37
N VAL A 136 -4.83 -16.53 -4.14
CA VAL A 136 -5.99 -15.69 -4.47
C VAL A 136 -7.02 -15.68 -3.34
N VAL A 137 -7.64 -14.51 -3.12
CA VAL A 137 -8.81 -14.34 -2.24
C VAL A 137 -9.86 -13.56 -3.01
N ASP A 138 -11.05 -14.15 -3.15
CA ASP A 138 -12.22 -13.50 -3.72
C ASP A 138 -13.06 -12.87 -2.62
N LEU A 139 -13.34 -11.58 -2.75
CA LEU A 139 -14.08 -10.77 -1.81
C LEU A 139 -15.36 -10.24 -2.45
N GLU A 140 -16.39 -10.07 -1.66
CA GLU A 140 -17.60 -9.37 -2.05
C GLU A 140 -17.28 -7.97 -2.59
N LEU A 141 -17.88 -7.60 -3.71
CA LEU A 141 -17.85 -6.22 -4.18
C LEU A 141 -18.89 -5.42 -3.37
N LEU A 142 -18.42 -4.55 -2.48
CA LEU A 142 -19.31 -3.66 -1.75
C LEU A 142 -19.78 -2.54 -2.67
N PRO A 143 -21.08 -2.20 -2.65
CA PRO A 143 -21.59 -1.07 -3.39
C PRO A 143 -21.12 0.25 -2.80
N GLY A 144 -20.95 1.27 -3.62
CA GLY A 144 -20.59 2.62 -3.20
C GLY A 144 -19.39 3.18 -3.98
N ARG A 145 -18.97 4.37 -3.55
CA ARG A 145 -17.77 5.05 -4.04
C ARG A 145 -16.80 5.24 -2.88
N SER A 146 -15.50 5.26 -3.17
CA SER A 146 -14.51 5.53 -2.13
C SER A 146 -14.64 6.98 -1.63
N LEU A 147 -14.35 7.19 -0.34
CA LEU A 147 -14.38 8.54 0.25
C LEU A 147 -13.36 9.47 -0.41
N ASP A 148 -12.23 8.90 -0.85
CA ASP A 148 -11.20 9.62 -1.61
C ASP A 148 -11.73 10.15 -2.96
N GLU A 149 -12.49 9.33 -3.69
CA GLU A 149 -13.12 9.74 -4.95
C GLU A 149 -14.26 10.77 -4.78
N LEU A 150 -14.80 10.88 -3.58
CA LEU A 150 -15.87 11.82 -3.27
C LEU A 150 -15.35 13.21 -2.90
N GLY A 151 -14.07 13.34 -2.54
CA GLY A 151 -13.52 14.61 -2.06
C GLY A 151 -14.34 15.18 -0.91
N ASP A 152 -14.72 16.48 -0.98
CA ASP A 152 -15.49 17.15 0.06
C ASP A 152 -16.88 16.53 0.30
N ALA A 153 -17.51 15.97 -0.72
CA ALA A 153 -18.76 15.22 -0.57
C ALA A 153 -18.61 13.95 0.29
N GLY A 154 -17.39 13.49 0.50
CA GLY A 154 -17.05 12.36 1.37
C GLY A 154 -16.95 12.71 2.87
N LEU A 155 -16.92 13.99 3.25
CA LEU A 155 -16.76 14.43 4.65
C LEU A 155 -17.72 13.75 5.64
N PRO A 156 -19.04 13.63 5.38
CA PRO A 156 -19.93 12.92 6.30
C PRO A 156 -19.57 11.43 6.45
N GLY A 157 -18.99 10.83 5.42
CA GLY A 157 -18.49 9.46 5.47
C GLY A 157 -17.25 9.33 6.34
N TRP A 158 -16.32 10.27 6.22
CA TRP A 158 -15.13 10.35 7.07
C TRP A 158 -15.49 10.57 8.54
N GLN A 159 -16.44 11.44 8.85
CA GLN A 159 -16.93 11.65 10.21
C GLN A 159 -17.48 10.35 10.81
N ARG A 160 -18.39 9.66 10.10
CA ARG A 160 -18.92 8.36 10.56
C ARG A 160 -17.82 7.30 10.74
N PHE A 161 -16.83 7.28 9.84
CA PHE A 161 -15.69 6.38 9.97
C PHE A 161 -14.88 6.69 11.24
N THR A 162 -14.57 7.96 11.50
CA THR A 162 -13.80 8.40 12.68
C THR A 162 -14.54 8.06 13.98
N GLU A 163 -15.86 8.30 14.04
CA GLU A 163 -16.68 7.94 15.20
C GLU A 163 -16.71 6.42 15.43
N ALA A 164 -16.83 5.64 14.36
CA ALA A 164 -16.79 4.18 14.46
C ALA A 164 -15.41 3.67 14.90
N TRP A 165 -14.35 4.29 14.38
CA TRP A 165 -12.96 3.96 14.74
C TRP A 165 -12.62 4.32 16.19
N SER A 166 -13.09 5.45 16.70
CA SER A 166 -12.91 5.84 18.11
C SER A 166 -13.51 4.81 19.07
N ARG A 167 -14.68 4.26 18.72
CA ARG A 167 -15.32 3.19 19.51
C ARG A 167 -14.51 1.89 19.58
N LEU A 168 -13.60 1.65 18.61
CA LEU A 168 -12.68 0.51 18.68
C LEU A 168 -11.61 0.70 19.76
N GLY A 169 -11.09 1.94 19.91
CA GLY A 169 -10.08 2.27 20.90
C GLY A 169 -10.55 2.11 22.36
N GLU A 170 -11.86 2.08 22.58
CA GLU A 170 -12.46 1.89 23.92
C GLU A 170 -12.62 0.41 24.32
N ARG A 171 -12.24 -0.53 23.44
CA ARG A 171 -12.44 -1.96 23.66
C ARG A 171 -11.13 -2.71 23.86
N GLU A 172 -11.14 -3.58 24.85
CA GLU A 172 -10.13 -4.63 24.95
C GLU A 172 -10.34 -5.63 23.81
N ALA A 173 -9.30 -5.86 23.03
CA ALA A 173 -9.26 -6.88 22.00
C ALA A 173 -8.06 -7.79 22.27
N ASP A 174 -8.23 -9.09 22.05
CA ASP A 174 -7.12 -10.05 22.07
C ASP A 174 -6.27 -9.89 20.80
N LEU A 175 -5.59 -8.75 20.73
CA LEU A 175 -4.67 -8.38 19.65
C LEU A 175 -3.28 -8.12 20.25
N PRO A 176 -2.21 -8.36 19.48
CA PRO A 176 -0.88 -8.00 19.93
C PRO A 176 -0.82 -6.50 20.30
N VAL A 177 -0.33 -6.21 21.49
CA VAL A 177 -0.20 -4.83 21.96
C VAL A 177 0.85 -4.11 21.12
N HIS A 178 0.44 -2.99 20.54
CA HIS A 178 1.34 -2.06 19.85
C HIS A 178 1.57 -0.84 20.76
N GLY A 179 2.63 -0.94 21.57
CA GLY A 179 2.96 0.11 22.54
C GLY A 179 3.95 1.16 21.99
N PRO A 180 4.31 2.16 22.79
CA PRO A 180 5.20 3.25 22.36
C PRO A 180 6.55 2.78 21.78
N ARG A 181 7.13 1.72 22.34
CA ARG A 181 8.40 1.16 21.84
C ARG A 181 8.27 0.61 20.41
N GLN A 182 7.20 -0.12 20.13
CA GLN A 182 6.92 -0.66 18.78
C GLN A 182 6.68 0.48 17.79
N GLU A 183 5.96 1.52 18.22
CA GLU A 183 5.74 2.71 17.39
C GLU A 183 7.05 3.44 17.10
N ALA A 184 7.90 3.65 18.09
CA ALA A 184 9.22 4.24 17.90
C ALA A 184 10.08 3.45 16.91
N GLU A 185 10.03 2.11 16.91
CA GLU A 185 10.72 1.28 15.92
C GLU A 185 10.14 1.44 14.50
N VAL A 186 8.82 1.61 14.37
CA VAL A 186 8.18 1.90 13.08
C VAL A 186 8.64 3.25 12.57
N LEU A 187 8.62 4.29 13.40
CA LEU A 187 9.06 5.63 13.05
C LEU A 187 10.54 5.65 12.64
N ARG A 188 11.43 5.00 13.40
CA ARG A 188 12.85 4.89 13.03
C ARG A 188 13.04 4.25 11.65
N ARG A 189 12.31 3.18 11.34
CA ARG A 189 12.37 2.55 10.01
C ARG A 189 11.88 3.49 8.92
N TRP A 190 10.85 4.27 9.16
CA TRP A 190 10.35 5.24 8.18
C TRP A 190 11.35 6.38 7.98
N LEU A 191 11.96 6.89 9.04
CA LEU A 191 13.01 7.90 8.96
C LEU A 191 14.23 7.40 8.19
N ALA A 192 14.71 6.18 8.49
CA ALA A 192 15.80 5.57 7.75
C ALA A 192 15.45 5.41 6.26
N SER A 193 14.22 5.03 5.93
CA SER A 193 13.75 4.96 4.55
C SER A 193 13.68 6.35 3.90
N ALA A 194 13.15 7.35 4.58
CA ALA A 194 13.04 8.71 4.05
C ALA A 194 14.42 9.33 3.75
N ARG A 195 15.40 9.11 4.63
CA ARG A 195 16.80 9.50 4.40
C ARG A 195 17.40 8.76 3.21
N ARG A 196 17.19 7.45 3.12
CA ARG A 196 17.69 6.63 2.00
C ARG A 196 17.16 7.08 0.64
N TYR A 197 15.93 7.57 0.59
CA TYR A 197 15.30 8.08 -0.63
C TYR A 197 15.55 9.58 -0.87
N GLY A 198 16.32 10.25 -0.01
CA GLY A 198 16.60 11.69 -0.12
C GLY A 198 15.36 12.56 0.09
N VAL A 199 14.33 12.05 0.81
CA VAL A 199 13.10 12.79 1.10
C VAL A 199 13.28 13.77 2.25
N ILE A 200 14.18 13.45 3.18
CA ILE A 200 14.57 14.29 4.31
C ILE A 200 16.10 14.36 4.39
N ASP A 201 16.61 15.48 4.92
CA ASP A 201 18.04 15.66 5.14
C ASP A 201 18.53 14.74 6.28
N HIS A 202 19.77 14.25 6.14
CA HIS A 202 20.43 13.51 7.21
C HIS A 202 20.66 14.33 8.48
N GLN A 203 20.67 15.66 8.38
CA GLN A 203 20.89 16.58 9.50
C GLN A 203 19.60 17.02 10.21
N ASP A 204 18.42 16.55 9.75
CA ASP A 204 17.14 16.91 10.35
C ASP A 204 16.92 16.14 11.67
N LEU A 205 17.29 16.80 12.78
CA LEU A 205 17.17 16.25 14.14
C LEU A 205 15.75 16.27 14.71
N LEU A 206 14.83 17.05 14.11
CA LEU A 206 13.44 17.14 14.59
C LEU A 206 12.75 15.78 14.60
N HIS A 207 13.04 14.95 13.61
CA HIS A 207 12.46 13.61 13.50
C HIS A 207 12.97 12.66 14.61
N GLU A 208 14.21 12.81 15.07
CA GLU A 208 14.76 12.02 16.17
C GLU A 208 14.11 12.43 17.50
N GLN A 209 13.84 13.73 17.69
CA GLN A 209 13.12 14.24 18.87
C GLN A 209 11.70 13.67 18.96
N VAL A 210 10.99 13.50 17.84
CA VAL A 210 9.66 12.85 17.83
C VAL A 210 9.74 11.41 18.32
N VAL A 211 10.74 10.65 17.87
CA VAL A 211 10.95 9.27 18.31
C VAL A 211 11.27 9.20 19.80
N ASP A 212 12.12 10.07 20.30
CA ASP A 212 12.50 10.12 21.71
C ASP A 212 11.32 10.54 22.60
N THR A 213 10.48 11.47 22.12
CA THR A 213 9.24 11.85 22.81
C THR A 213 8.25 10.67 22.93
N CYS A 214 8.21 9.76 21.95
CA CYS A 214 7.38 8.56 22.05
C CYS A 214 7.90 7.54 23.07
N LEU A 215 9.16 7.67 23.52
CA LEU A 215 9.80 6.73 24.44
C LEU A 215 9.86 7.26 25.90
N SER A 216 9.62 8.56 26.08
CA SER A 216 9.56 9.22 27.40
C SER A 216 8.17 9.07 28.04
#